data_1883a86546a6de159fcab6c2084219a5
#
_entry.id   1883a86546a6de159fcab6c2084219a5
#
_cell.length_a   1.000
_cell.length_b   1.000
_cell.length_c   1.000
_cell.angle_alpha   90.00
_cell.angle_beta   90.00
_cell.angle_gamma   90.00
#
_symmetry.space_group_name_H-M   'P 1'
#
loop_
_entity.id
_entity.type
_entity.pdbx_description
1 polymer ?
#
loop_
_entity_poly.entity_id
_entity_poly.type
_entity_poly.pdbx_seq_one_letter_code
_entity_poly.pdbx_strand_id
1 'polypeptide(L)'
;MSLYDPFSQHDLSEDKNSIVINCLIHMLSEKSIHTDDFKRFIKNEGIGGDVDWGIEKWDIYSDQDHGIKDKFDGYLFFIGPDEHGYLDRGELQTILTKDQIKPYISNIIGWYKNIPNSNVDEFIELVQENGFL
;
A
#
# COMPACT_ATOMS: atom_id res chain seq x y z
N MET A 1 18.06 8.63 -1.87
CA MET A 1 17.10 8.30 -0.82
C MET A 1 16.57 6.89 -1.00
N SER A 2 16.44 6.16 0.10
CA SER A 2 15.84 4.84 0.10
C SER A 2 14.32 4.92 0.04
N LEU A 3 13.67 3.95 -0.62
CA LEU A 3 12.20 3.85 -0.58
C LEU A 3 11.65 3.54 0.81
N TYR A 4 12.51 3.13 1.76
CA TYR A 4 12.11 2.95 3.16
C TYR A 4 12.10 4.25 3.96
N ASP A 5 12.73 5.32 3.47
CA ASP A 5 12.83 6.59 4.21
C ASP A 5 11.47 7.17 4.61
N PRO A 6 10.44 7.16 3.74
CA PRO A 6 9.14 7.71 4.14
C PRO A 6 8.48 6.97 5.29
N PHE A 7 8.95 5.78 5.62
CA PHE A 7 8.34 4.92 6.65
C PHE A 7 9.24 4.73 7.88
N SER A 8 10.30 5.52 7.99
CA SER A 8 11.31 5.35 9.06
C SER A 8 10.74 5.45 10.47
N GLN A 9 9.61 6.14 10.64
CA GLN A 9 8.96 6.29 11.94
C GLN A 9 8.01 5.15 12.31
N HIS A 10 7.79 4.20 11.40
CA HIS A 10 6.97 3.03 11.67
C HIS A 10 7.82 1.89 12.20
N ASP A 11 7.27 1.12 13.13
CA ASP A 11 7.95 -0.06 13.68
C ASP A 11 7.83 -1.22 12.70
N LEU A 12 8.93 -1.54 12.03
CA LEU A 12 8.96 -2.63 11.03
C LEU A 12 8.90 -4.03 11.66
N SER A 13 9.05 -4.14 12.99
CA SER A 13 8.89 -5.43 13.67
C SER A 13 7.42 -5.84 13.82
N GLU A 14 6.48 -4.91 13.67
CA GLU A 14 5.06 -5.22 13.68
C GLU A 14 4.64 -5.75 12.31
N ASP A 15 4.02 -6.93 12.28
CA ASP A 15 3.57 -7.55 11.04
C ASP A 15 2.66 -6.63 10.23
N LYS A 16 1.74 -5.93 10.89
CA LYS A 16 0.84 -4.99 10.22
C LYS A 16 1.59 -3.92 9.44
N ASN A 17 2.53 -3.23 10.09
CA ASN A 17 3.32 -2.19 9.44
C ASN A 17 4.19 -2.77 8.33
N SER A 18 4.81 -3.91 8.59
CA SER A 18 5.65 -4.58 7.62
C SER A 18 4.88 -4.94 6.35
N ILE A 19 3.68 -5.50 6.49
CA ILE A 19 2.83 -5.86 5.36
C ILE A 19 2.49 -4.62 4.52
N VAL A 20 2.00 -3.56 5.17
CA VAL A 20 1.59 -2.33 4.49
C VAL A 20 2.76 -1.67 3.78
N ILE A 21 3.88 -1.51 4.48
CA ILE A 21 5.07 -0.85 3.93
C ILE A 21 5.63 -1.64 2.76
N ASN A 22 5.67 -2.95 2.86
CA ASN A 22 6.14 -3.81 1.79
C ASN A 22 5.30 -3.61 0.52
N CYS A 23 3.98 -3.63 0.64
CA CYS A 23 3.09 -3.40 -0.50
C CYS A 23 3.27 -2.00 -1.10
N LEU A 24 3.39 -0.98 -0.26
CA LEU A 24 3.57 0.39 -0.73
C LEU A 24 4.91 0.57 -1.45
N ILE A 25 5.98 -0.06 -0.95
CA ILE A 25 7.28 -0.02 -1.60
C ILE A 25 7.22 -0.70 -2.96
N HIS A 26 6.59 -1.85 -3.08
CA HIS A 26 6.41 -2.51 -4.37
C HIS A 26 5.65 -1.62 -5.35
N MET A 27 4.58 -0.99 -4.88
CA MET A 27 3.79 -0.09 -5.72
C MET A 27 4.60 1.10 -6.24
N LEU A 28 5.53 1.62 -5.43
CA LEU A 28 6.32 2.80 -5.77
C LEU A 28 7.64 2.45 -6.47
N SER A 29 8.08 1.19 -6.42
CA SER A 29 9.47 0.83 -6.71
C SER A 29 9.86 0.90 -8.18
N GLU A 30 8.91 0.74 -9.09
CA GLU A 30 9.28 0.52 -10.49
C GLU A 30 9.60 1.79 -11.25
N LYS A 31 9.03 2.94 -10.89
CA LYS A 31 9.30 4.17 -11.66
C LYS A 31 9.14 5.43 -10.82
N SER A 32 7.91 5.73 -10.43
CA SER A 32 7.60 6.93 -9.68
C SER A 32 6.21 6.79 -9.09
N ILE A 33 5.84 7.72 -8.21
CA ILE A 33 4.49 7.75 -7.67
C ILE A 33 3.44 8.17 -8.70
N HIS A 34 3.86 8.46 -9.93
CA HIS A 34 2.94 8.71 -11.05
C HIS A 34 2.56 7.45 -11.81
N THR A 35 2.94 6.27 -11.32
CA THR A 35 2.54 5.01 -11.94
C THR A 35 1.03 4.86 -11.91
N ASP A 36 0.50 4.10 -12.86
CA ASP A 36 -0.93 3.82 -12.92
C ASP A 36 -1.42 3.10 -11.66
N ASP A 37 -0.61 2.23 -11.09
CA ASP A 37 -0.96 1.50 -9.88
C ASP A 37 -1.19 2.45 -8.70
N PHE A 38 -0.31 3.43 -8.51
CA PHE A 38 -0.49 4.39 -7.43
C PHE A 38 -1.74 5.24 -7.64
N LYS A 39 -1.99 5.68 -8.86
CA LYS A 39 -3.19 6.46 -9.17
C LYS A 39 -4.46 5.65 -8.93
N ARG A 40 -4.46 4.38 -9.32
CA ARG A 40 -5.60 3.49 -9.08
C ARG A 40 -5.83 3.30 -7.58
N PHE A 41 -4.77 3.07 -6.81
CA PHE A 41 -4.86 2.96 -5.35
C PHE A 41 -5.52 4.20 -4.74
N ILE A 42 -5.03 5.39 -5.09
CA ILE A 42 -5.55 6.64 -4.54
C ILE A 42 -7.02 6.87 -4.96
N LYS A 43 -7.41 6.42 -6.14
CA LYS A 43 -8.80 6.55 -6.63
C LYS A 43 -9.74 5.48 -6.08
N ASN A 44 -9.36 4.79 -5.02
CA ASN A 44 -10.16 3.74 -4.37
C ASN A 44 -10.36 2.50 -5.24
N GLU A 45 -9.42 2.22 -6.11
CA GLU A 45 -9.40 0.99 -6.92
C GLU A 45 -8.36 0.02 -6.36
N GLY A 46 -8.63 -1.28 -6.44
CA GLY A 46 -7.62 -2.28 -6.14
C GLY A 46 -6.58 -2.32 -7.24
N ILE A 47 -5.35 -2.67 -6.89
CA ILE A 47 -4.27 -2.77 -7.87
C ILE A 47 -3.87 -4.21 -8.19
N GLY A 48 -4.40 -5.20 -7.46
CA GLY A 48 -4.10 -6.60 -7.71
C GLY A 48 -2.65 -7.01 -7.41
N GLY A 49 -1.70 -6.19 -7.73
CA GLY A 49 -0.28 -6.50 -7.50
C GLY A 49 0.20 -7.74 -8.22
N ASP A 50 0.79 -8.66 -7.44
CA ASP A 50 1.31 -9.94 -7.90
C ASP A 50 0.69 -11.05 -7.03
N VAL A 51 1.02 -12.32 -7.31
CA VAL A 51 0.61 -13.43 -6.45
C VAL A 51 1.22 -13.34 -5.06
N ASP A 52 2.38 -12.69 -4.92
CA ASP A 52 3.10 -12.59 -3.66
C ASP A 52 2.88 -11.28 -2.92
N TRP A 53 2.18 -10.33 -3.50
CA TRP A 53 1.81 -9.09 -2.83
C TRP A 53 0.64 -8.42 -3.54
N GLY A 54 -0.10 -7.58 -2.82
CA GLY A 54 -1.15 -6.78 -3.46
C GLY A 54 -1.87 -5.88 -2.49
N ILE A 55 -2.64 -4.97 -3.06
CA ILE A 55 -3.53 -4.07 -2.33
C ILE A 55 -4.89 -4.15 -3.03
N GLU A 56 -5.88 -4.76 -2.37
CA GLU A 56 -7.15 -5.06 -3.02
C GLU A 56 -8.33 -4.52 -2.25
N LYS A 57 -9.38 -4.18 -2.98
CA LYS A 57 -10.72 -3.94 -2.41
C LYS A 57 -11.44 -5.28 -2.31
N TRP A 58 -12.45 -5.36 -1.42
CA TRP A 58 -13.25 -6.56 -1.33
C TRP A 58 -14.02 -6.80 -2.64
N ASP A 59 -14.03 -8.06 -3.09
CA ASP A 59 -14.86 -8.51 -4.20
C ASP A 59 -15.32 -9.95 -3.97
N ILE A 60 -16.07 -10.50 -4.93
CA ILE A 60 -16.62 -11.84 -4.80
C ILE A 60 -15.56 -12.94 -4.78
N TYR A 61 -14.33 -12.64 -5.15
CA TYR A 61 -13.22 -13.60 -5.15
C TYR A 61 -12.37 -13.53 -3.88
N SER A 62 -12.68 -12.62 -2.95
CA SER A 62 -11.86 -12.43 -1.74
C SER A 62 -11.79 -13.69 -0.87
N ASP A 63 -12.89 -14.46 -0.78
CA ASP A 63 -12.88 -15.72 -0.05
C ASP A 63 -12.00 -16.75 -0.75
N GLN A 64 -12.18 -16.94 -2.04
CA GLN A 64 -11.42 -17.92 -2.82
C GLN A 64 -9.93 -17.62 -2.82
N ASP A 65 -9.57 -16.34 -3.02
CA ASP A 65 -8.18 -15.94 -3.21
C ASP A 65 -7.45 -15.72 -1.88
N HIS A 66 -8.14 -15.26 -0.84
CA HIS A 66 -7.53 -14.84 0.42
C HIS A 66 -8.21 -15.39 1.68
N GLY A 67 -9.25 -16.17 1.53
CA GLY A 67 -9.98 -16.73 2.66
C GLY A 67 -10.82 -15.73 3.43
N ILE A 68 -11.15 -14.59 2.84
CA ILE A 68 -11.93 -13.52 3.49
C ILE A 68 -13.37 -13.59 3.03
N LYS A 69 -14.25 -14.07 3.91
CA LYS A 69 -15.66 -14.31 3.59
C LYS A 69 -16.52 -13.07 3.74
N ASP A 70 -16.26 -12.27 4.77
CA ASP A 70 -17.08 -11.10 5.08
C ASP A 70 -16.56 -9.88 4.35
N LYS A 71 -17.49 -9.10 3.79
CA LYS A 71 -17.15 -7.86 3.12
C LYS A 71 -16.49 -6.90 4.11
N PHE A 72 -15.40 -6.25 3.67
CA PHE A 72 -14.72 -5.23 4.45
C PHE A 72 -14.72 -3.90 3.72
N ASP A 73 -14.65 -2.80 4.48
CA ASP A 73 -14.38 -1.48 3.94
C ASP A 73 -12.87 -1.23 3.97
N GLY A 74 -12.38 -0.41 3.04
CA GLY A 74 -10.97 -0.11 2.96
C GLY A 74 -10.23 -1.05 2.03
N TYR A 75 -8.99 -1.40 2.41
CA TYR A 75 -8.08 -2.15 1.54
C TYR A 75 -7.47 -3.33 2.26
N LEU A 76 -7.39 -4.45 1.56
CA LEU A 76 -6.60 -5.60 1.98
C LEU A 76 -5.18 -5.45 1.46
N PHE A 77 -4.21 -5.48 2.37
CA PHE A 77 -2.79 -5.56 2.05
C PHE A 77 -2.33 -6.99 2.34
N PHE A 78 -1.67 -7.62 1.39
CA PHE A 78 -1.20 -8.99 1.60
C PHE A 78 0.19 -9.20 1.01
N ILE A 79 0.96 -10.09 1.65
CA ILE A 79 2.24 -10.57 1.14
C ILE A 79 2.29 -12.10 1.32
N GLY A 80 2.74 -12.78 0.28
CA GLY A 80 2.84 -14.24 0.27
C GLY A 80 4.16 -14.74 0.87
N PRO A 81 4.28 -16.08 1.04
CA PRO A 81 5.47 -16.69 1.65
C PRO A 81 6.78 -16.37 0.92
N ASP A 82 6.76 -16.29 -0.40
CA ASP A 82 7.97 -15.97 -1.17
C ASP A 82 8.44 -14.54 -0.92
N GLU A 83 7.51 -13.63 -0.63
CA GLU A 83 7.83 -12.24 -0.36
C GLU A 83 8.38 -12.03 1.04
N HIS A 84 7.73 -12.60 2.07
CA HIS A 84 8.17 -12.39 3.45
C HIS A 84 9.21 -13.39 3.95
N GLY A 85 9.42 -14.48 3.21
CA GLY A 85 10.46 -15.45 3.55
C GLY A 85 10.11 -16.46 4.65
N TYR A 86 8.92 -16.39 5.22
CA TYR A 86 8.46 -17.31 6.27
C TYR A 86 7.57 -18.38 5.64
N LEU A 87 8.18 -19.36 4.99
CA LEU A 87 7.47 -20.35 4.18
C LEU A 87 6.43 -21.15 4.95
N ASP A 88 6.56 -21.24 6.27
CA ASP A 88 5.64 -21.97 7.16
C ASP A 88 4.44 -21.13 7.61
N ARG A 89 4.42 -19.81 7.32
CA ARG A 89 3.37 -18.91 7.81
C ARG A 89 2.24 -18.65 6.82
N GLY A 90 2.45 -19.00 5.55
CA GLY A 90 1.47 -18.70 4.53
C GLY A 90 1.38 -17.20 4.21
N GLU A 91 0.26 -16.79 3.63
CA GLU A 91 0.02 -15.39 3.29
C GLU A 91 -0.24 -14.56 4.55
N LEU A 92 0.46 -13.42 4.66
CA LEU A 92 0.22 -12.46 5.72
C LEU A 92 -0.71 -11.37 5.20
N GLN A 93 -1.70 -10.98 6.01
CA GLN A 93 -2.75 -10.06 5.60
C GLN A 93 -2.99 -9.00 6.66
N THR A 94 -3.36 -7.80 6.22
CA THR A 94 -3.95 -6.78 7.08
C THR A 94 -4.95 -5.97 6.29
N ILE A 95 -6.02 -5.52 6.97
CA ILE A 95 -7.05 -4.70 6.35
C ILE A 95 -7.03 -3.35 7.03
N LEU A 96 -6.89 -2.29 6.24
CA LEU A 96 -6.87 -0.92 6.74
C LEU A 96 -8.00 -0.11 6.11
N THR A 97 -8.64 0.70 6.94
CA THR A 97 -9.55 1.74 6.45
C THR A 97 -8.74 2.87 5.82
N LYS A 98 -9.42 3.75 5.09
CA LYS A 98 -8.78 4.93 4.52
C LYS A 98 -8.11 5.79 5.60
N ASP A 99 -8.76 5.97 6.75
CA ASP A 99 -8.20 6.75 7.86
C ASP A 99 -6.90 6.13 8.40
N GLN A 100 -6.84 4.80 8.44
CA GLN A 100 -5.63 4.11 8.89
C GLN A 100 -4.50 4.17 7.87
N ILE A 101 -4.83 4.39 6.60
CA ILE A 101 -3.84 4.53 5.53
C ILE A 101 -3.24 5.95 5.48
N LYS A 102 -3.98 6.97 5.91
CA LYS A 102 -3.54 8.38 5.83
C LYS A 102 -2.14 8.64 6.38
N PRO A 103 -1.73 8.11 7.54
CA PRO A 103 -0.37 8.33 8.03
C PRO A 103 0.72 7.87 7.07
N TYR A 104 0.50 6.74 6.41
CA TYR A 104 1.46 6.24 5.42
C TYR A 104 1.54 7.16 4.20
N ILE A 105 0.40 7.67 3.73
CA ILE A 105 0.35 8.62 2.61
C ILE A 105 1.06 9.92 2.98
N SER A 106 0.85 10.43 4.19
CA SER A 106 1.53 11.64 4.67
C SER A 106 3.05 11.48 4.66
N ASN A 107 3.53 10.30 5.05
CA ASN A 107 4.96 10.00 5.02
C ASN A 107 5.51 9.98 3.59
N ILE A 108 4.76 9.42 2.66
CA ILE A 108 5.14 9.40 1.25
C ILE A 108 5.20 10.83 0.69
N ILE A 109 4.25 11.66 1.02
CA ILE A 109 4.25 13.08 0.60
C ILE A 109 5.49 13.80 1.12
N GLY A 110 5.81 13.64 2.41
CA GLY A 110 6.98 14.25 3.01
C GLY A 110 8.27 13.85 2.34
N TRP A 111 8.42 12.57 2.01
CA TRP A 111 9.56 12.06 1.28
C TRP A 111 9.62 12.60 -0.15
N TYR A 112 8.48 12.62 -0.84
CA TYR A 112 8.41 13.03 -2.24
C TYR A 112 8.74 14.51 -2.43
N LYS A 113 8.40 15.35 -1.45
CA LYS A 113 8.77 16.79 -1.49
C LYS A 113 10.26 17.01 -1.62
N ASN A 114 11.06 16.08 -1.11
CA ASN A 114 12.51 16.19 -1.08
C ASN A 114 13.18 15.61 -2.33
N ILE A 115 12.41 15.03 -3.24
CA ILE A 115 12.95 14.47 -4.47
C ILE A 115 13.01 15.57 -5.52
N PRO A 116 14.21 15.83 -6.11
CA PRO A 116 14.33 16.86 -7.15
C PRO A 116 13.41 16.59 -8.33
N ASN A 117 12.80 17.65 -8.84
CA ASN A 117 11.89 17.60 -10.00
C ASN A 117 10.62 16.77 -9.76
N SER A 118 10.26 16.55 -8.50
CA SER A 118 9.00 15.88 -8.18
C SER A 118 7.81 16.81 -8.47
N ASN A 119 6.69 16.21 -8.88
CA ASN A 119 5.44 16.94 -9.09
C ASN A 119 4.55 16.77 -7.86
N VAL A 120 5.04 17.23 -6.72
CA VAL A 120 4.40 16.99 -5.43
C VAL A 120 3.04 17.68 -5.30
N ASP A 121 2.88 18.85 -5.93
CA ASP A 121 1.62 19.60 -5.83
C ASP A 121 0.48 18.85 -6.50
N GLU A 122 0.72 18.28 -7.68
CA GLU A 122 -0.26 17.44 -8.36
C GLU A 122 -0.59 16.20 -7.53
N PHE A 123 0.42 15.60 -6.92
CA PHE A 123 0.23 14.45 -6.06
C PHE A 123 -0.62 14.80 -4.83
N ILE A 124 -0.34 15.92 -4.16
CA ILE A 124 -1.11 16.38 -3.01
C ILE A 124 -2.57 16.60 -3.40
N GLU A 125 -2.80 17.27 -4.54
CA GLU A 125 -4.16 17.52 -5.04
C GLU A 125 -4.91 16.20 -5.25
N LEU A 126 -4.26 15.20 -5.87
CA LEU A 126 -4.87 13.90 -6.12
C LEU A 126 -5.27 13.20 -4.82
N VAL A 127 -4.40 13.18 -3.81
CA VAL A 127 -4.72 12.51 -2.55
C VAL A 127 -5.77 13.26 -1.74
N GLN A 128 -5.82 14.58 -1.82
CA GLN A 128 -6.87 15.39 -1.18
C GLN A 128 -8.23 15.14 -1.82
N GLU A 129 -8.29 15.12 -3.15
CA GLU A 129 -9.54 14.87 -3.88
C GLU A 129 -10.14 13.51 -3.57
N ASN A 130 -9.32 12.55 -3.21
CA ASN A 130 -9.76 11.18 -2.96
C ASN A 130 -9.84 10.84 -1.46
N GLY A 131 -9.71 11.84 -0.58
CA GLY A 131 -9.98 11.67 0.84
C GLY A 131 -8.86 11.04 1.66
N PHE A 132 -7.61 11.08 1.18
CA PHE A 132 -6.46 10.55 1.94
C PHE A 132 -5.71 11.63 2.73
N LEU A 133 -6.15 12.85 2.65
CA LEU A 133 -5.62 13.96 3.46
C LEU A 133 -6.75 14.72 4.13
#